data_fa98097332be1d3e4865fa28a4cc4fdd
#
_entry.id   fa98097332be1d3e4865fa28a4cc4fdd
#
_cell.length_a   1.000
_cell.length_b   1.000
_cell.length_c   1.000
_cell.angle_alpha   90.00
_cell.angle_beta   90.00
_cell.angle_gamma   90.00
#
_symmetry.space_group_name_H-M   'P 1'
#
loop_
_entity.id
_entity.type
_entity.pdbx_description
1 polymer ?
#
loop_
_entity_poly.entity_id
_entity_poly.type
_entity_poly.pdbx_seq_one_letter_code
_entity_poly.pdbx_strand_id
1 'polypeptide(L)'
;KEYDLLNISFHNTLNNSILVCSVCLILFSLFLSGLSFWDFSLSERFLPFNLILLLMITFLCNSIINVWATYLRCHKKEPFLLQAVIVGVLCCISTFLLGKYQGVDGIVIGYTVITLIISFPLSYMIFEKNKKMYQYE
;
A
#
# COMPACT_ATOMS: atom_id res chain seq x y z
N LYS A 1 4.68 9.82 29.67
CA LYS A 1 3.87 8.59 29.94
C LYS A 1 2.85 8.30 28.83
N GLU A 2 2.09 9.30 28.34
CA GLU A 2 1.12 9.07 27.26
C GLU A 2 1.80 8.80 25.91
N TYR A 3 2.90 9.49 25.59
CA TYR A 3 3.67 9.28 24.37
C TYR A 3 4.35 7.90 24.31
N ASP A 4 4.79 7.37 25.45
CA ASP A 4 5.39 6.03 25.49
C ASP A 4 4.35 4.95 25.20
N LEU A 5 3.15 5.09 25.75
CA LEU A 5 2.02 4.19 25.49
C LEU A 5 1.60 4.26 24.01
N LEU A 6 1.60 5.46 23.44
CA LEU A 6 1.24 5.68 22.04
C LEU A 6 2.28 5.05 21.07
N ASN A 7 3.57 5.15 21.40
CA ASN A 7 4.63 4.48 20.64
C ASN A 7 4.54 2.96 20.70
N ILE A 8 4.27 2.39 21.88
CA ILE A 8 4.09 0.94 22.05
C ILE A 8 2.86 0.46 21.26
N SER A 9 1.75 1.19 21.38
CA SER A 9 0.53 0.89 20.62
C SER A 9 0.76 0.98 19.12
N PHE A 10 1.53 1.97 18.65
CA PHE A 10 1.89 2.12 17.24
C PHE A 10 2.69 0.93 16.72
N HIS A 11 3.73 0.50 17.44
CA HIS A 11 4.52 -0.67 17.02
C HIS A 11 3.68 -1.95 17.00
N ASN A 12 2.83 -2.16 17.99
CA ASN A 12 1.92 -3.30 18.01
C ASN A 12 0.93 -3.26 16.85
N THR A 13 0.33 -2.10 16.58
CA THR A 13 -0.59 -1.92 15.45
C THR A 13 0.10 -2.15 14.11
N LEU A 14 1.32 -1.65 13.95
CA LEU A 14 2.10 -1.84 12.73
C LEU A 14 2.41 -3.31 12.51
N ASN A 15 2.93 -4.01 13.52
CA ASN A 15 3.24 -5.43 13.44
C ASN A 15 1.99 -6.27 13.15
N ASN A 16 0.89 -6.02 13.87
CA ASN A 16 -0.37 -6.73 13.64
C ASN A 16 -0.94 -6.46 12.24
N SER A 17 -0.87 -5.22 11.76
CA SER A 17 -1.34 -4.87 10.42
C SER A 17 -0.54 -5.60 9.34
N ILE A 18 0.80 -5.61 9.45
CA ILE A 18 1.66 -6.34 8.51
C ILE A 18 1.39 -7.84 8.57
N LEU A 19 1.25 -8.41 9.77
CA LEU A 19 0.98 -9.82 9.96
C LEU A 19 -0.35 -10.23 9.32
N VAL A 20 -1.44 -9.52 9.64
CA VAL A 20 -2.77 -9.79 9.08
C VAL A 20 -2.76 -9.65 7.56
N CYS A 21 -2.19 -8.58 7.03
CA CYS A 21 -2.05 -8.40 5.58
C CYS A 21 -1.26 -9.54 4.93
N SER A 22 -0.13 -9.94 5.51
CA SER A 22 0.70 -11.02 4.98
C SER A 22 -0.06 -12.35 4.97
N VAL A 23 -0.76 -12.68 6.04
CA VAL A 23 -1.58 -13.90 6.12
C VAL A 23 -2.69 -13.87 5.05
N CYS A 24 -3.40 -12.75 4.91
CA CYS A 24 -4.44 -12.61 3.88
C CYS A 24 -3.88 -12.77 2.45
N LEU A 25 -2.70 -12.20 2.18
CA LEU A 25 -2.06 -12.31 0.87
C LEU A 25 -1.58 -13.73 0.58
N ILE A 26 -1.05 -14.45 1.59
CA ILE A 26 -0.68 -15.87 1.47
C ILE A 26 -1.92 -16.73 1.19
N LEU A 27 -2.99 -16.54 1.94
CA LEU A 27 -4.24 -17.26 1.70
C LEU A 27 -4.80 -17.00 0.31
N PHE A 28 -4.75 -15.74 -0.15
CA PHE A 28 -5.19 -15.38 -1.49
C PHE A 28 -4.32 -16.01 -2.58
N SER A 29 -2.99 -16.06 -2.40
CA SER A 29 -2.09 -16.72 -3.34
C SER A 29 -2.31 -18.24 -3.41
N LEU A 30 -2.57 -18.88 -2.26
CA LEU A 30 -2.91 -20.30 -2.20
C LEU A 30 -4.25 -20.58 -2.89
N PHE A 31 -5.24 -19.72 -2.69
CA PHE A 31 -6.53 -19.83 -3.37
C PHE A 31 -6.39 -19.74 -4.89
N LEU A 32 -5.61 -18.79 -5.40
CA LEU A 32 -5.35 -18.66 -6.83
C LEU A 32 -4.59 -19.86 -7.39
N SER A 33 -3.60 -20.37 -6.65
CA SER A 33 -2.86 -21.58 -7.04
C SER A 33 -3.80 -22.82 -7.10
N GLY A 34 -4.73 -22.93 -6.17
CA GLY A 34 -5.75 -24.00 -6.16
C GLY A 34 -6.68 -23.91 -7.36
N LEU A 35 -7.12 -22.70 -7.75
CA LEU A 35 -7.96 -22.51 -8.94
C LEU A 35 -7.21 -22.87 -10.23
N SER A 36 -5.93 -22.57 -10.30
CA SER A 36 -5.08 -22.92 -11.45
C SER A 36 -4.86 -24.44 -11.54
N PHE A 37 -4.77 -25.14 -10.40
CA PHE A 37 -4.57 -26.60 -10.37
C PHE A 37 -5.81 -27.38 -10.82
N TRP A 38 -7.00 -26.82 -10.61
CA TRP A 38 -8.27 -27.49 -10.98
C TRP A 38 -8.77 -27.10 -12.39
N ASP A 39 -7.95 -26.51 -13.25
CA ASP A 39 -8.31 -26.11 -14.63
C ASP A 39 -9.68 -25.42 -14.74
N PHE A 40 -10.04 -24.65 -13.72
CA PHE A 40 -11.27 -23.89 -13.76
C PHE A 40 -11.16 -22.80 -14.83
N SER A 41 -12.11 -22.73 -15.74
CA SER A 41 -12.24 -21.71 -16.81
C SER A 41 -12.14 -20.26 -16.29
N LEU A 42 -12.22 -20.06 -14.96
CA LEU A 42 -11.98 -18.81 -14.26
C LEU A 42 -10.50 -18.41 -14.22
N SER A 43 -9.56 -19.35 -14.26
CA SER A 43 -8.12 -19.06 -14.17
C SER A 43 -7.63 -18.22 -15.36
N GLU A 44 -8.22 -18.38 -16.54
CA GLU A 44 -7.90 -17.61 -17.74
C GLU A 44 -8.34 -16.14 -17.66
N ARG A 45 -9.26 -15.82 -16.76
CA ARG A 45 -9.77 -14.45 -16.56
C ARG A 45 -8.99 -13.65 -15.52
N PHE A 46 -8.12 -14.30 -14.77
CA PHE A 46 -7.25 -13.63 -13.81
C PHE A 46 -6.00 -13.08 -14.51
N LEU A 47 -5.43 -12.03 -13.90
CA LEU A 47 -4.17 -11.48 -14.33
C LEU A 47 -3.05 -12.53 -14.26
N PRO A 48 -2.01 -12.40 -15.11
CA PRO A 48 -0.78 -13.20 -15.00
C PRO A 48 -0.23 -13.15 -13.58
N PHE A 49 0.24 -14.28 -13.08
CA PHE A 49 0.70 -14.41 -11.69
C PHE A 49 1.75 -13.36 -11.28
N ASN A 50 2.62 -12.97 -12.21
CA ASN A 50 3.63 -11.92 -11.98
C ASN A 50 3.00 -10.56 -11.65
N LEU A 51 1.91 -10.20 -12.30
CA LEU A 51 1.19 -8.94 -12.02
C LEU A 51 0.45 -8.99 -10.69
N ILE A 52 -0.05 -10.17 -10.32
CA ILE A 52 -0.68 -10.38 -9.01
C ILE A 52 0.36 -10.20 -7.90
N LEU A 53 1.58 -10.74 -8.06
CA LEU A 53 2.68 -10.53 -7.11
C LEU A 53 3.03 -9.05 -6.95
N LEU A 54 3.09 -8.29 -8.05
CA LEU A 54 3.31 -6.84 -8.01
C LEU A 54 2.23 -6.12 -7.22
N LEU A 55 0.97 -6.47 -7.44
CA LEU A 55 -0.15 -5.91 -6.68
C LEU A 55 -0.07 -6.26 -5.19
N MET A 56 0.34 -7.47 -4.84
CA MET A 56 0.51 -7.90 -3.45
C MET A 56 1.57 -7.05 -2.73
N ILE A 57 2.72 -6.83 -3.36
CA ILE A 57 3.78 -5.96 -2.82
C ILE A 57 3.26 -4.53 -2.63
N THR A 58 2.56 -4.01 -3.63
CA THR A 58 1.95 -2.68 -3.57
C THR A 58 0.94 -2.55 -2.44
N PHE A 59 0.14 -3.60 -2.22
CA PHE A 59 -0.85 -3.64 -1.14
C PHE A 59 -0.19 -3.63 0.24
N LEU A 60 0.90 -4.37 0.43
CA LEU A 60 1.69 -4.32 1.68
C LEU A 60 2.26 -2.92 1.93
N CYS A 61 2.83 -2.27 0.92
CA CYS A 61 3.33 -0.90 1.06
C CYS A 61 2.22 0.08 1.44
N ASN A 62 1.06 -0.01 0.81
CA ASN A 62 -0.10 0.81 1.17
C ASN A 62 -0.61 0.55 2.58
N SER A 63 -0.56 -0.70 3.06
CA SER A 63 -0.92 -1.03 4.45
C SER A 63 -0.01 -0.31 5.44
N ILE A 64 1.29 -0.27 5.19
CA ILE A 64 2.27 0.46 6.03
C ILE A 64 1.97 1.96 6.02
N ILE A 65 1.74 2.55 4.84
CA ILE A 65 1.40 3.97 4.68
C ILE A 65 0.14 4.32 5.48
N ASN A 66 -0.87 3.46 5.46
CA ASN A 66 -2.11 3.65 6.21
C ASN A 66 -1.89 3.67 7.72
N VAL A 67 -1.01 2.82 8.25
CA VAL A 67 -0.63 2.82 9.67
C VAL A 67 0.08 4.12 10.05
N TRP A 68 1.01 4.60 9.21
CA TRP A 68 1.66 5.90 9.41
C TRP A 68 0.66 7.07 9.36
N ALA A 69 -0.26 7.05 8.43
CA ALA A 69 -1.32 8.05 8.33
C ALA A 69 -2.22 8.07 9.57
N THR A 70 -2.59 6.90 10.06
CA THR A 70 -3.42 6.76 11.27
C THR A 70 -2.70 7.31 12.50
N TYR A 71 -1.40 7.01 12.65
CA TYR A 71 -0.59 7.55 13.74
C TYR A 71 -0.57 9.09 13.75
N LEU A 72 -0.38 9.71 12.58
CA LEU A 72 -0.33 11.17 12.48
C LEU A 72 -1.71 11.83 12.68
N ARG A 73 -2.80 11.16 12.29
CA ARG A 73 -4.17 11.62 12.56
C ARG A 73 -4.49 11.69 14.05
N CYS A 74 -3.91 10.81 14.86
CA CYS A 74 -4.05 10.87 16.32
C CYS A 74 -3.53 12.20 16.90
N HIS A 75 -2.62 12.88 16.20
CA HIS A 75 -2.10 14.20 16.57
C HIS A 75 -2.88 15.37 15.95
N LYS A 76 -4.09 15.15 15.45
CA LYS A 76 -4.99 16.16 14.86
C LYS A 76 -4.39 16.92 13.67
N LYS A 77 -3.41 16.36 12.98
CA LYS A 77 -2.81 16.91 11.75
C LYS A 77 -2.92 15.89 10.63
N GLU A 78 -3.25 16.34 9.43
CA GLU A 78 -3.39 15.50 8.24
C GLU A 78 -2.37 15.87 7.16
N PRO A 79 -1.06 15.67 7.41
CA PRO A 79 -0.04 16.03 6.43
C PRO A 79 -0.06 15.13 5.18
N PHE A 80 -0.73 13.97 5.26
CA PHE A 80 -0.88 13.05 4.12
C PHE A 80 -1.96 13.46 3.11
N LEU A 81 -2.81 14.44 3.43
CA LEU A 81 -3.89 14.84 2.52
C LEU A 81 -3.34 15.35 1.19
N LEU A 82 -2.35 16.23 1.24
CA LEU A 82 -1.72 16.78 0.03
C LEU A 82 -1.02 15.69 -0.77
N GLN A 83 -0.34 14.76 -0.11
CA GLN A 83 0.28 13.61 -0.76
C GLN A 83 -0.77 12.73 -1.45
N ALA A 84 -1.88 12.43 -0.78
CA ALA A 84 -2.94 11.60 -1.34
C ALA A 84 -3.52 12.21 -2.63
N VAL A 85 -3.70 13.54 -2.67
CA VAL A 85 -4.16 14.26 -3.86
C VAL A 85 -3.14 14.13 -4.99
N ILE A 86 -1.85 14.39 -4.72
CA ILE A 86 -0.79 14.29 -5.74
C ILE A 86 -0.71 12.87 -6.31
N VAL A 87 -0.64 11.87 -5.44
CA VAL A 87 -0.57 10.46 -5.86
C VAL A 87 -1.83 10.06 -6.63
N GLY A 88 -3.01 10.50 -6.20
CA GLY A 88 -4.27 10.25 -6.89
C GLY A 88 -4.29 10.81 -8.32
N VAL A 89 -3.83 12.05 -8.52
CA VAL A 89 -3.72 12.67 -9.85
C VAL A 89 -2.71 11.89 -10.72
N LEU A 90 -1.55 11.54 -10.18
CA LEU A 90 -0.55 10.75 -10.91
C LEU A 90 -1.08 9.37 -11.30
N CYS A 91 -1.79 8.69 -10.39
CA CYS A 91 -2.43 7.42 -10.69
C CYS A 91 -3.50 7.55 -11.79
N CYS A 92 -4.29 8.61 -11.76
CA CYS A 92 -5.31 8.87 -12.80
C CYS A 92 -4.66 9.04 -14.17
N ILE A 93 -3.62 9.88 -14.28
CA ILE A 93 -2.88 10.10 -15.52
C ILE A 93 -2.22 8.81 -16.00
N SER A 94 -1.55 8.09 -15.11
CA SER A 94 -0.88 6.82 -15.42
C SER A 94 -1.87 5.77 -15.93
N THR A 95 -3.00 5.61 -15.26
CA THR A 95 -4.04 4.66 -15.64
C THR A 95 -4.60 4.98 -17.03
N PHE A 96 -4.84 6.27 -17.31
CA PHE A 96 -5.35 6.69 -18.62
C PHE A 96 -4.34 6.44 -19.74
N LEU A 97 -3.08 6.82 -19.53
CA LEU A 97 -2.03 6.68 -20.55
C LEU A 97 -1.63 5.22 -20.75
N LEU A 98 -1.24 4.52 -19.68
CA LEU A 98 -0.75 3.14 -19.77
C LEU A 98 -1.88 2.17 -20.09
N GLY A 99 -3.08 2.40 -19.57
CA GLY A 99 -4.26 1.60 -19.89
C GLY A 99 -4.62 1.66 -21.38
N LYS A 100 -4.43 2.82 -22.02
CA LYS A 100 -4.67 2.97 -23.47
C LYS A 100 -3.64 2.22 -24.32
N TYR A 101 -2.36 2.17 -23.90
CA TYR A 101 -1.28 1.59 -24.69
C TYR A 101 -1.01 0.12 -24.39
N GLN A 102 -1.10 -0.28 -23.13
CA GLN A 102 -0.73 -1.63 -22.64
C GLN A 102 -1.88 -2.39 -22.00
N GLY A 103 -3.08 -1.81 -21.98
CA GLY A 103 -4.23 -2.44 -21.34
C GLY A 103 -4.06 -2.59 -19.83
N VAL A 104 -4.52 -3.72 -19.29
CA VAL A 104 -4.53 -3.98 -17.85
C VAL A 104 -3.13 -4.09 -17.26
N ASP A 105 -2.19 -4.66 -17.99
CA ASP A 105 -0.80 -4.84 -17.57
C ASP A 105 -0.15 -3.48 -17.30
N GLY A 106 -0.36 -2.51 -18.18
CA GLY A 106 0.13 -1.15 -18.01
C GLY A 106 -0.45 -0.43 -16.79
N ILE A 107 -1.73 -0.67 -16.49
CA ILE A 107 -2.37 -0.09 -15.30
C ILE A 107 -1.70 -0.60 -14.03
N VAL A 108 -1.49 -1.92 -13.94
CA VAL A 108 -0.88 -2.55 -12.76
C VAL A 108 0.56 -2.07 -12.58
N ILE A 109 1.36 -2.09 -13.64
CA ILE A 109 2.76 -1.64 -13.60
C ILE A 109 2.83 -0.16 -13.21
N GLY A 110 2.02 0.69 -13.84
CA GLY A 110 1.99 2.13 -13.54
C GLY A 110 1.62 2.43 -12.09
N TYR A 111 0.60 1.76 -11.57
CA TYR A 111 0.19 1.89 -10.17
C TYR A 111 1.29 1.43 -9.22
N THR A 112 1.93 0.30 -9.50
CA THR A 112 3.03 -0.23 -8.68
C THR A 112 4.22 0.72 -8.65
N VAL A 113 4.63 1.24 -9.80
CA VAL A 113 5.74 2.19 -9.92
C VAL A 113 5.45 3.47 -9.12
N ILE A 114 4.28 4.06 -9.27
CA ILE A 114 3.89 5.26 -8.53
C ILE A 114 3.88 4.99 -7.02
N THR A 115 3.35 3.86 -6.60
CA THR A 115 3.28 3.53 -5.17
C THR A 115 4.66 3.29 -4.58
N LEU A 116 5.52 2.52 -5.22
CA LEU A 116 6.85 2.17 -4.69
C LEU A 116 7.84 3.32 -4.79
N ILE A 117 7.83 4.08 -5.88
CA ILE A 117 8.86 5.11 -6.14
C ILE A 117 8.44 6.48 -5.60
N ILE A 118 7.15 6.81 -5.64
CA ILE A 118 6.67 8.14 -5.24
C ILE A 118 5.96 8.08 -3.89
N SER A 119 4.93 7.25 -3.76
CA SER A 119 4.08 7.26 -2.58
C SER A 119 4.81 6.79 -1.34
N PHE A 120 5.52 5.68 -1.41
CA PHE A 120 6.19 5.08 -0.26
C PHE A 120 7.32 5.96 0.31
N PRO A 121 8.31 6.45 -0.49
CA PRO A 121 9.37 7.31 0.06
C PRO A 121 8.85 8.66 0.52
N LEU A 122 7.87 9.24 -0.19
CA LEU A 122 7.25 10.50 0.23
C LEU A 122 6.53 10.36 1.57
N SER A 123 5.79 9.25 1.76
CA SER A 123 5.12 8.93 3.02
C SER A 123 6.12 8.77 4.16
N TYR A 124 7.23 8.09 3.91
CA TYR A 124 8.28 7.91 4.90
C TYR A 124 8.88 9.25 5.34
N MET A 125 9.20 10.14 4.40
CA MET A 125 9.75 11.47 4.69
C MET A 125 8.76 12.32 5.50
N ILE A 126 7.47 12.32 5.12
CA ILE A 126 6.43 13.04 5.85
C ILE A 126 6.27 12.49 7.26
N PHE A 127 6.26 11.17 7.41
CA PHE A 127 6.15 10.52 8.71
C PHE A 127 7.33 10.88 9.62
N GLU A 128 8.57 10.75 9.15
CA GLU A 128 9.77 11.02 9.93
C GLU A 128 9.86 12.50 10.36
N LYS A 129 9.56 13.42 9.43
CA LYS A 129 9.56 14.86 9.73
C LYS A 129 8.55 15.21 10.83
N ASN A 130 7.34 14.68 10.75
CA ASN A 130 6.30 14.99 11.73
C ASN A 130 6.55 14.26 13.06
N LYS A 131 7.04 13.02 13.05
CA LYS A 131 7.40 12.29 14.26
C LYS A 131 8.45 13.03 15.09
N LYS A 132 9.48 13.58 14.44
CA LYS A 132 10.51 14.40 15.12
C LYS A 132 9.91 15.65 15.76
N MET A 133 8.99 16.35 15.09
CA MET A 133 8.34 17.55 15.66
C MET A 133 7.56 17.23 16.96
N TYR A 134 6.90 16.08 17.04
CA TYR A 134 6.11 15.69 18.21
C TYR A 134 6.94 15.15 19.38
N GLN A 135 8.20 14.81 19.17
CA GLN A 135 9.11 14.43 20.26
C GLN A 135 9.73 15.64 20.97
N TYR A 136 9.65 16.84 20.37
CA TYR A 136 10.20 18.09 20.94
C TYR A 136 9.13 19.02 21.55
N GLU A 137 7.84 18.71 21.43
CA GLU A 137 6.73 19.35 22.14
C GLU A 137 6.37 18.56 23.40
#